data_9f833496132a935b0c9d1a2bdc812ee8
#
_entry.id   9f833496132a935b0c9d1a2bdc812ee8
#
_cell.length_a   1.000
_cell.length_b   1.000
_cell.length_c   1.000
_cell.angle_alpha   90.00
_cell.angle_beta   90.00
_cell.angle_gamma   90.00
#
_symmetry.space_group_name_H-M   'P 1'
#
loop_
_entity.id
_entity.type
_entity.pdbx_description
1 polymer ?
#
loop_
_entity_poly.entity_id
_entity_poly.type
_entity_poly.pdbx_seq_one_letter_code
_entity_poly.pdbx_strand_id
1 'polypeptide(L)'
;PSGTVRASLCSFFMTSACCPVGSLPYLAATHTATGRVVDLGAVELYANTSAISSTNGILICPDVWGWNGGRVRAIADGLSEQGYKVAVGKFLAPALDGGTDGDALPPDGDFSMDWIKQFPWETQRPKVEAALGFLKAEGCSKIGVLGFCYGGHPACWASTVEPSVVCGVVLHPSMQLEGFAFGGDTAALLKSVRCPFLLAPAGNDLPMWSACGEFGEALKASAKGADCVFKEFPDMSHGWSCRGDLADEKVRRDVEAVMKDAIGFFAKYVLA
;
A
#
# COMPACT_ATOMS: atom_id res chain seq x y z
N PRO A 1 -10.17 27.53 38.83
CA PRO A 1 -9.16 27.36 37.82
C PRO A 1 -8.99 25.89 37.49
N SER A 2 -9.78 25.40 36.58
CA SER A 2 -9.72 24.03 36.09
C SER A 2 -10.04 24.07 34.59
N GLY A 3 -9.02 23.93 33.80
CA GLY A 3 -9.22 23.87 32.35
C GLY A 3 -7.90 24.11 31.65
N THR A 4 -7.21 23.05 31.25
CA THR A 4 -6.28 23.04 30.10
C THR A 4 -5.38 21.79 30.13
N VAL A 5 -5.93 20.61 30.27
CA VAL A 5 -5.13 19.36 30.14
C VAL A 5 -5.74 18.38 29.09
N ARG A 6 -6.91 18.68 28.51
CA ARG A 6 -7.56 17.76 27.55
C ARG A 6 -7.15 17.90 26.09
N ALA A 7 -6.52 19.01 25.69
CA ALA A 7 -6.15 19.23 24.29
C ALA A 7 -4.83 18.54 23.87
N SER A 8 -3.92 18.28 24.83
CA SER A 8 -2.60 17.72 24.52
C SER A 8 -2.59 16.20 24.33
N LEU A 9 -3.52 15.47 24.96
CA LEU A 9 -3.58 14.00 24.82
C LEU A 9 -4.23 13.56 23.49
N CYS A 10 -5.13 14.35 22.95
CA CYS A 10 -5.80 14.01 21.68
C CYS A 10 -4.86 14.18 20.47
N SER A 11 -3.94 15.15 20.52
CA SER A 11 -2.96 15.39 19.46
C SER A 11 -1.88 14.30 19.39
N PHE A 12 -1.50 13.71 20.53
CA PHE A 12 -0.48 12.65 20.58
C PHE A 12 -1.00 11.29 20.06
N PHE A 13 -2.31 11.04 20.18
CA PHE A 13 -2.93 9.83 19.63
C PHE A 13 -3.17 9.91 18.12
N MET A 14 -3.29 11.10 17.54
CA MET A 14 -3.62 11.27 16.11
C MET A 14 -2.42 11.15 15.18
N THR A 15 -1.19 11.39 15.63
CA THR A 15 0.03 11.16 14.85
C THR A 15 0.35 9.67 14.65
N SER A 16 -0.25 8.79 15.45
CA SER A 16 -0.10 7.33 15.34
C SER A 16 -1.13 6.65 14.42
N ALA A 17 -2.07 7.40 13.82
CA ALA A 17 -3.19 6.80 13.09
C ALA A 17 -2.79 6.17 11.74
N CYS A 18 -1.87 6.79 10.99
CA CYS A 18 -1.37 6.24 9.72
C CYS A 18 0.02 5.62 9.89
N CYS A 19 0.94 6.39 10.45
CA CYS A 19 2.32 6.01 10.64
C CYS A 19 2.61 5.97 12.14
N PRO A 20 2.79 4.81 12.76
CA PRO A 20 3.08 4.69 14.19
C PRO A 20 4.41 5.37 14.56
N VAL A 21 4.57 5.70 15.85
CA VAL A 21 5.83 6.27 16.35
C VAL A 21 6.99 5.32 16.00
N GLY A 22 8.09 5.89 15.47
CA GLY A 22 9.24 5.11 15.00
C GLY A 22 9.11 4.61 13.57
N SER A 23 8.11 5.06 12.81
CA SER A 23 8.04 4.83 11.37
C SER A 23 9.25 5.42 10.66
N LEU A 24 9.70 4.74 9.61
CA LEU A 24 10.86 5.20 8.84
C LEU A 24 10.51 6.47 8.04
N PRO A 25 11.42 7.44 7.99
CA PRO A 25 11.25 8.69 7.25
C PRO A 25 11.25 8.47 5.74
N TYR A 26 11.09 9.56 4.99
CA TYR A 26 11.32 9.56 3.54
C TYR A 26 12.70 8.99 3.17
N LEU A 27 12.72 8.24 2.09
CA LEU A 27 13.94 7.79 1.43
C LEU A 27 13.88 8.24 -0.02
N ALA A 28 14.89 8.97 -0.47
CA ALA A 28 14.98 9.35 -1.88
C ALA A 28 15.19 8.10 -2.75
N ALA A 29 14.48 8.04 -3.88
CA ALA A 29 14.66 6.95 -4.84
C ALA A 29 16.04 7.06 -5.49
N THR A 30 16.78 5.95 -5.49
CA THR A 30 18.10 5.84 -6.14
C THR A 30 18.08 4.92 -7.37
N HIS A 31 16.94 4.26 -7.60
CA HIS A 31 16.76 3.33 -8.71
C HIS A 31 16.60 4.08 -10.04
N THR A 32 17.30 3.64 -11.07
CA THR A 32 17.03 4.08 -12.44
C THR A 32 15.83 3.33 -12.99
N ALA A 33 14.70 4.01 -13.04
CA ALA A 33 13.44 3.44 -13.49
C ALA A 33 13.48 3.02 -14.96
N THR A 34 12.98 1.83 -15.27
CA THR A 34 12.97 1.24 -16.63
C THR A 34 11.60 1.33 -17.32
N GLY A 35 10.56 1.66 -16.56
CA GLY A 35 9.21 1.89 -17.08
C GLY A 35 9.00 3.31 -17.60
N ARG A 36 7.75 3.65 -17.87
CA ARG A 36 7.30 4.96 -18.39
C ARG A 36 6.19 5.57 -17.56
N VAL A 37 6.08 6.88 -17.60
CA VAL A 37 4.92 7.59 -17.05
C VAL A 37 3.79 7.58 -18.08
N VAL A 38 2.58 7.33 -17.62
CA VAL A 38 1.34 7.34 -18.40
C VAL A 38 0.33 8.23 -17.70
N ASP A 39 -0.14 9.24 -18.41
CA ASP A 39 -1.24 10.10 -17.93
C ASP A 39 -2.57 9.58 -18.46
N LEU A 40 -3.49 9.25 -17.55
CA LEU A 40 -4.84 8.77 -17.86
C LEU A 40 -5.90 9.86 -17.61
N GLY A 41 -5.49 11.09 -17.35
CA GLY A 41 -6.37 12.20 -16.97
C GLY A 41 -6.83 12.13 -15.51
N ALA A 42 -7.40 11.01 -15.09
CA ALA A 42 -7.82 10.79 -13.70
C ALA A 42 -6.64 10.50 -12.76
N VAL A 43 -5.58 9.90 -13.27
CA VAL A 43 -4.37 9.53 -12.52
C VAL A 43 -3.17 9.38 -13.46
N GLU A 44 -1.99 9.76 -13.00
CA GLU A 44 -0.73 9.40 -13.64
C GLU A 44 -0.25 8.05 -13.06
N LEU A 45 0.33 7.21 -13.91
CA LEU A 45 0.91 5.94 -13.55
C LEU A 45 2.39 5.88 -13.93
N TYR A 46 3.21 5.25 -13.08
CA TYR A 46 4.44 4.65 -13.53
C TYR A 46 4.12 3.22 -14.00
N ALA A 47 4.39 2.90 -15.24
CA ALA A 47 4.05 1.61 -15.83
C ALA A 47 5.26 0.92 -16.46
N ASN A 48 5.40 -0.37 -16.20
CA ASN A 48 6.37 -1.24 -16.86
C ASN A 48 5.63 -2.43 -17.49
N THR A 49 5.19 -2.25 -18.75
CA THR A 49 4.35 -3.22 -19.47
C THR A 49 4.86 -3.54 -20.87
N SER A 50 5.79 -2.77 -21.42
CA SER A 50 6.10 -2.75 -22.85
C SER A 50 6.84 -3.99 -23.39
N ALA A 51 7.58 -4.70 -22.53
CA ALA A 51 8.38 -5.86 -22.92
C ALA A 51 7.71 -7.21 -22.63
N ILE A 52 6.48 -7.22 -22.09
CA ILE A 52 5.86 -8.40 -21.50
C ILE A 52 4.60 -8.79 -22.26
N SER A 53 4.57 -10.01 -22.82
CA SER A 53 3.39 -10.62 -23.44
C SER A 53 2.41 -11.25 -22.43
N SER A 54 2.64 -11.09 -21.14
CA SER A 54 1.83 -11.65 -20.06
C SER A 54 0.42 -11.06 -20.02
N THR A 55 -0.54 -11.86 -19.58
CA THR A 55 -1.92 -11.43 -19.25
C THR A 55 -2.12 -11.16 -17.75
N ASN A 56 -1.02 -11.09 -16.99
CA ASN A 56 -1.00 -10.98 -15.54
C ASN A 56 -0.51 -9.59 -15.12
N GLY A 57 -1.29 -8.90 -14.29
CA GLY A 57 -1.00 -7.53 -13.86
C GLY A 57 -0.77 -7.40 -12.36
N ILE A 58 -0.02 -6.37 -11.96
CA ILE A 58 0.06 -5.93 -10.57
C ILE A 58 -0.16 -4.42 -10.52
N LEU A 59 -1.12 -3.98 -9.70
CA LEU A 59 -1.30 -2.60 -9.35
C LEU A 59 -0.63 -2.33 -8.00
N ILE A 60 0.31 -1.40 -7.96
CA ILE A 60 0.97 -0.95 -6.73
C ILE A 60 0.31 0.33 -6.24
N CYS A 61 -0.13 0.30 -4.99
CA CYS A 61 -0.65 1.44 -4.26
C CYS A 61 0.43 1.89 -3.25
N PRO A 62 1.11 3.03 -3.48
CA PRO A 62 2.22 3.47 -2.65
C PRO A 62 1.79 3.98 -1.28
N ASP A 63 2.77 4.21 -0.42
CA ASP A 63 2.59 4.85 0.88
C ASP A 63 2.44 6.38 0.77
N VAL A 64 2.44 7.06 1.92
CA VAL A 64 2.31 8.52 2.00
C VAL A 64 3.48 9.30 1.39
N TRP A 65 4.57 8.63 1.02
CA TRP A 65 5.72 9.21 0.34
C TRP A 65 5.64 9.09 -1.19
N GLY A 66 4.53 8.52 -1.68
CA GLY A 66 4.11 8.58 -3.06
C GLY A 66 4.77 7.55 -4.00
N TRP A 67 4.42 7.71 -5.24
CA TRP A 67 4.71 6.78 -6.34
C TRP A 67 6.19 6.74 -6.78
N ASN A 68 7.02 7.66 -6.28
CA ASN A 68 8.46 7.71 -6.53
C ASN A 68 9.27 7.81 -5.22
N GLY A 69 8.66 7.44 -4.09
CA GLY A 69 9.35 7.38 -2.80
C GLY A 69 10.08 6.05 -2.59
N GLY A 70 11.26 6.10 -1.99
CA GLY A 70 12.01 4.90 -1.62
C GLY A 70 12.26 3.94 -2.79
N ARG A 71 11.90 2.66 -2.58
CA ARG A 71 12.11 1.57 -3.56
C ARG A 71 10.86 1.21 -4.37
N VAL A 72 9.81 2.02 -4.35
CA VAL A 72 8.53 1.66 -4.98
C VAL A 72 8.70 1.32 -6.46
N ARG A 73 9.41 2.16 -7.23
CA ARG A 73 9.67 1.87 -8.66
C ARG A 73 10.66 0.73 -8.88
N ALA A 74 11.64 0.54 -8.01
CA ALA A 74 12.52 -0.63 -8.06
C ALA A 74 11.75 -1.94 -7.85
N ILE A 75 10.79 -1.94 -6.90
CA ILE A 75 9.89 -3.08 -6.68
C ILE A 75 9.01 -3.32 -7.91
N ALA A 76 8.49 -2.27 -8.53
CA ALA A 76 7.69 -2.38 -9.74
C ALA A 76 8.48 -3.00 -10.91
N ASP A 77 9.71 -2.54 -11.13
CA ASP A 77 10.57 -3.08 -12.19
C ASP A 77 10.99 -4.53 -11.89
N GLY A 78 11.31 -4.85 -10.62
CA GLY A 78 11.61 -6.23 -10.22
C GLY A 78 10.42 -7.18 -10.39
N LEU A 79 9.19 -6.74 -10.15
CA LEU A 79 7.99 -7.53 -10.45
C LEU A 79 7.77 -7.67 -11.96
N SER A 80 8.10 -6.65 -12.74
CA SER A 80 8.04 -6.73 -14.20
C SER A 80 9.04 -7.76 -14.75
N GLU A 81 10.23 -7.84 -14.19
CA GLU A 81 11.22 -8.88 -14.52
C GLU A 81 10.73 -10.30 -14.19
N GLN A 82 9.80 -10.44 -13.24
CA GLN A 82 9.14 -11.72 -12.92
C GLN A 82 7.96 -12.05 -13.87
N GLY A 83 7.71 -11.24 -14.89
CA GLY A 83 6.71 -11.50 -15.90
C GLY A 83 5.34 -10.88 -15.65
N TYR A 84 5.23 -9.90 -14.76
CA TYR A 84 4.00 -9.13 -14.55
C TYR A 84 4.01 -7.83 -15.35
N LYS A 85 2.85 -7.37 -15.80
CA LYS A 85 2.64 -5.98 -16.19
C LYS A 85 2.35 -5.17 -14.94
N VAL A 86 3.12 -4.15 -14.67
CA VAL A 86 3.06 -3.44 -13.39
C VAL A 86 2.71 -1.98 -13.60
N ALA A 87 1.81 -1.47 -12.77
CA ALA A 87 1.49 -0.05 -12.70
C ALA A 87 1.57 0.43 -11.24
N VAL A 88 2.19 1.58 -11.02
CA VAL A 88 2.22 2.29 -9.72
C VAL A 88 1.38 3.55 -9.87
N GLY A 89 0.34 3.72 -9.05
CA GLY A 89 -0.57 4.86 -9.13
C GLY A 89 -0.06 6.08 -8.35
N LYS A 90 -0.19 7.27 -8.95
CA LYS A 90 -0.03 8.57 -8.29
C LYS A 90 -1.34 8.93 -7.57
N PHE A 91 -1.64 8.22 -6.49
CA PHE A 91 -2.94 8.30 -5.84
C PHE A 91 -3.11 9.50 -4.90
N LEU A 92 -2.02 10.04 -4.36
CA LEU A 92 -2.03 11.10 -3.36
C LEU A 92 -1.83 12.52 -3.95
N ALA A 93 -2.24 12.69 -5.20
CA ALA A 93 -2.32 14.01 -5.82
C ALA A 93 -3.69 14.67 -5.51
N PRO A 94 -3.73 16.00 -5.25
CA PRO A 94 -2.59 16.90 -5.18
C PRO A 94 -1.72 16.66 -3.95
N ALA A 95 -0.42 16.74 -4.12
CA ALA A 95 0.53 16.66 -3.03
C ALA A 95 0.47 17.89 -2.11
N LEU A 96 1.06 17.80 -0.92
CA LEU A 96 1.42 18.98 -0.15
C LEU A 96 2.52 19.76 -0.88
N ASP A 97 2.62 21.06 -0.60
CA ASP A 97 3.70 21.89 -1.14
C ASP A 97 5.06 21.25 -0.85
N GLY A 98 5.87 21.09 -1.91
CA GLY A 98 7.15 20.40 -1.82
C GLY A 98 7.08 18.87 -1.86
N GLY A 99 5.90 18.28 -2.08
CA GLY A 99 5.72 16.83 -2.22
C GLY A 99 6.48 16.26 -3.42
N THR A 100 6.93 15.02 -3.28
CA THR A 100 7.76 14.32 -4.26
C THR A 100 6.99 14.08 -5.55
N ASP A 101 7.48 14.61 -6.68
CA ASP A 101 6.89 14.45 -8.00
C ASP A 101 5.39 14.82 -8.08
N GLY A 102 4.95 15.81 -7.29
CA GLY A 102 3.57 16.25 -7.26
C GLY A 102 2.61 15.24 -6.63
N ASP A 103 3.13 14.30 -5.85
CA ASP A 103 2.39 13.28 -5.12
C ASP A 103 3.00 13.14 -3.72
N ALA A 104 2.15 12.96 -2.70
CA ALA A 104 2.62 12.64 -1.37
C ALA A 104 3.12 13.78 -0.48
N LEU A 105 3.74 13.38 0.63
CA LEU A 105 4.37 14.28 1.58
C LEU A 105 5.70 14.82 1.04
N PRO A 106 6.06 16.07 1.37
CA PRO A 106 7.43 16.54 1.14
C PRO A 106 8.42 15.75 2.00
N PRO A 107 9.71 15.64 1.57
CA PRO A 107 10.73 14.85 2.28
C PRO A 107 10.89 15.17 3.77
N ASP A 108 10.74 16.45 4.13
CA ASP A 108 10.83 16.95 5.51
C ASP A 108 9.44 17.24 6.11
N GLY A 109 8.38 16.78 5.45
CA GLY A 109 7.00 17.08 5.83
C GLY A 109 6.52 16.22 6.97
N ASP A 110 5.80 16.85 7.91
CA ASP A 110 5.07 16.15 8.93
C ASP A 110 3.77 15.59 8.35
N PHE A 111 3.43 14.35 8.74
CA PHE A 111 2.15 13.78 8.40
C PHE A 111 0.99 14.60 8.98
N SER A 112 0.11 15.08 8.11
CA SER A 112 -1.09 15.82 8.49
C SER A 112 -2.34 14.95 8.31
N MET A 113 -3.10 14.78 9.39
CA MET A 113 -4.40 14.11 9.32
C MET A 113 -5.39 14.85 8.43
N ASP A 114 -5.33 16.19 8.37
CA ASP A 114 -6.23 16.97 7.52
C ASP A 114 -5.89 16.81 6.04
N TRP A 115 -4.62 16.57 5.71
CA TRP A 115 -4.24 16.24 4.35
C TRP A 115 -4.72 14.84 3.97
N ILE A 116 -4.47 13.80 4.76
CA ILE A 116 -4.84 12.44 4.40
C ILE A 116 -6.37 12.24 4.31
N LYS A 117 -7.16 13.01 5.06
CA LYS A 117 -8.63 13.01 4.96
C LYS A 117 -9.16 13.39 3.59
N GLN A 118 -8.33 13.97 2.72
CA GLN A 118 -8.71 14.30 1.34
C GLN A 118 -8.72 13.08 0.42
N PHE A 119 -8.23 11.93 0.89
CA PHE A 119 -8.05 10.73 0.09
C PHE A 119 -8.87 9.51 0.57
N PRO A 120 -10.18 9.68 0.92
CA PRO A 120 -11.06 8.55 1.17
C PRO A 120 -11.31 7.76 -0.11
N TRP A 121 -11.95 6.59 0.02
CA TRP A 121 -12.23 5.74 -1.14
C TRP A 121 -12.97 6.46 -2.27
N GLU A 122 -13.92 7.31 -1.96
CA GLU A 122 -14.72 8.05 -2.95
C GLU A 122 -13.87 8.89 -3.89
N THR A 123 -12.79 9.49 -3.38
CA THR A 123 -11.83 10.27 -4.19
C THR A 123 -10.78 9.40 -4.87
N GLN A 124 -10.47 8.24 -4.30
CA GLN A 124 -9.48 7.30 -4.85
C GLN A 124 -10.09 6.37 -5.90
N ARG A 125 -11.36 6.04 -5.78
CA ARG A 125 -12.05 5.10 -6.65
C ARG A 125 -11.85 5.38 -8.14
N PRO A 126 -12.10 6.58 -8.68
CA PRO A 126 -11.91 6.85 -10.11
C PRO A 126 -10.45 6.68 -10.55
N LYS A 127 -9.48 7.00 -9.69
CA LYS A 127 -8.05 6.82 -9.96
C LYS A 127 -7.67 5.33 -10.01
N VAL A 128 -8.15 4.55 -9.05
CA VAL A 128 -7.91 3.11 -8.98
C VAL A 128 -8.58 2.39 -10.14
N GLU A 129 -9.83 2.74 -10.46
CA GLU A 129 -10.56 2.18 -11.60
C GLU A 129 -9.84 2.49 -12.94
N ALA A 130 -9.31 3.71 -13.11
CA ALA A 130 -8.53 4.08 -14.28
C ALA A 130 -7.24 3.25 -14.37
N ALA A 131 -6.52 3.07 -13.26
CA ALA A 131 -5.29 2.28 -13.21
C ALA A 131 -5.55 0.79 -13.52
N LEU A 132 -6.61 0.22 -12.97
CA LEU A 132 -7.04 -1.16 -13.28
C LEU A 132 -7.51 -1.28 -14.74
N GLY A 133 -8.23 -0.27 -15.23
CA GLY A 133 -8.64 -0.16 -16.65
C GLY A 133 -7.44 -0.15 -17.59
N PHE A 134 -6.37 0.58 -17.25
CA PHE A 134 -5.12 0.57 -18.00
C PHE A 134 -4.51 -0.83 -18.06
N LEU A 135 -4.35 -1.52 -16.94
CA LEU A 135 -3.82 -2.90 -16.94
C LEU A 135 -4.69 -3.86 -17.76
N LYS A 136 -6.02 -3.73 -17.69
CA LYS A 136 -6.94 -4.50 -18.53
C LYS A 136 -6.76 -4.19 -20.03
N ALA A 137 -6.58 -2.92 -20.39
CA ALA A 137 -6.30 -2.51 -21.77
C ALA A 137 -4.94 -3.03 -22.28
N GLU A 138 -3.96 -3.17 -21.38
CA GLU A 138 -2.69 -3.84 -21.66
C GLU A 138 -2.84 -5.39 -21.76
N GLY A 139 -4.06 -5.93 -21.64
CA GLY A 139 -4.38 -7.36 -21.79
C GLY A 139 -4.36 -8.16 -20.48
N CYS A 140 -4.29 -7.52 -19.32
CA CYS A 140 -4.31 -8.24 -18.05
C CYS A 140 -5.74 -8.73 -17.72
N SER A 141 -5.90 -10.03 -17.55
CA SER A 141 -7.15 -10.68 -17.13
C SER A 141 -7.19 -10.95 -15.64
N LYS A 142 -6.03 -11.10 -15.00
CA LYS A 142 -5.86 -11.27 -13.55
C LYS A 142 -4.91 -10.20 -13.02
N ILE A 143 -5.28 -9.55 -11.96
CA ILE A 143 -4.52 -8.45 -11.35
C ILE A 143 -4.32 -8.74 -9.87
N GLY A 144 -3.08 -8.70 -9.41
CA GLY A 144 -2.74 -8.60 -8.00
C GLY A 144 -2.67 -7.13 -7.57
N VAL A 145 -2.98 -6.84 -6.31
CA VAL A 145 -2.77 -5.51 -5.74
C VAL A 145 -1.68 -5.56 -4.66
N LEU A 146 -0.76 -4.59 -4.67
CA LEU A 146 0.29 -4.45 -3.67
C LEU A 146 0.15 -3.09 -3.00
N GLY A 147 -0.18 -3.08 -1.72
CA GLY A 147 -0.33 -1.86 -0.93
C GLY A 147 0.81 -1.69 0.08
N PHE A 148 1.32 -0.48 0.20
CA PHE A 148 2.27 -0.09 1.23
C PHE A 148 1.62 0.96 2.13
N CYS A 149 1.59 0.73 3.46
CA CYS A 149 1.06 1.70 4.41
C CYS A 149 -0.39 2.12 4.03
N TYR A 150 -0.60 3.43 3.76
CA TYR A 150 -1.84 3.98 3.20
C TYR A 150 -2.35 3.19 1.99
N GLY A 151 -1.44 2.80 1.10
CA GLY A 151 -1.79 2.08 -0.13
C GLY A 151 -2.52 0.74 0.09
N GLY A 152 -2.46 0.18 1.29
CA GLY A 152 -3.29 -0.95 1.68
C GLY A 152 -4.79 -0.63 1.64
N HIS A 153 -5.18 0.61 1.94
CA HIS A 153 -6.59 1.04 1.92
C HIS A 153 -7.20 0.98 0.51
N PRO A 154 -6.67 1.67 -0.52
CA PRO A 154 -7.20 1.53 -1.88
C PRO A 154 -7.04 0.12 -2.45
N ALA A 155 -6.00 -0.65 -2.05
CA ALA A 155 -5.84 -2.04 -2.46
C ALA A 155 -6.97 -2.94 -1.92
N CYS A 156 -7.35 -2.79 -0.65
CA CYS A 156 -8.50 -3.50 -0.07
C CYS A 156 -9.79 -3.14 -0.79
N TRP A 157 -10.07 -1.86 -0.97
CA TRP A 157 -11.28 -1.40 -1.66
C TRP A 157 -11.34 -1.91 -3.11
N ALA A 158 -10.23 -1.89 -3.85
CA ALA A 158 -10.15 -2.44 -5.20
C ALA A 158 -10.62 -3.89 -5.24
N SER A 159 -10.25 -4.71 -4.26
CA SER A 159 -10.65 -6.12 -4.17
C SER A 159 -12.14 -6.33 -3.91
N THR A 160 -12.83 -5.31 -3.38
CA THR A 160 -14.28 -5.40 -3.11
C THR A 160 -15.14 -5.10 -4.32
N VAL A 161 -14.62 -4.31 -5.28
CA VAL A 161 -15.41 -3.78 -6.40
C VAL A 161 -14.98 -4.32 -7.76
N GLU A 162 -13.70 -4.76 -7.92
CA GLU A 162 -13.16 -5.17 -9.22
C GLU A 162 -12.88 -6.68 -9.26
N PRO A 163 -13.67 -7.46 -10.02
CA PRO A 163 -13.49 -8.92 -10.09
C PRO A 163 -12.18 -9.41 -10.68
N SER A 164 -11.48 -8.59 -11.48
CA SER A 164 -10.16 -8.94 -12.01
C SER A 164 -9.05 -8.89 -10.95
N VAL A 165 -9.31 -8.28 -9.78
CA VAL A 165 -8.41 -8.33 -8.62
C VAL A 165 -8.58 -9.67 -7.92
N VAL A 166 -7.56 -10.54 -8.07
CA VAL A 166 -7.61 -11.93 -7.62
C VAL A 166 -6.82 -12.21 -6.35
N CYS A 167 -5.96 -11.30 -5.92
CA CYS A 167 -5.27 -11.35 -4.63
C CYS A 167 -4.69 -9.98 -4.25
N GLY A 168 -4.39 -9.81 -2.96
CA GLY A 168 -3.73 -8.62 -2.44
C GLY A 168 -2.54 -8.95 -1.54
N VAL A 169 -1.56 -8.06 -1.53
CA VAL A 169 -0.45 -8.05 -0.57
C VAL A 169 -0.41 -6.68 0.08
N VAL A 170 -0.36 -6.62 1.40
CA VAL A 170 -0.20 -5.35 2.12
C VAL A 170 0.96 -5.45 3.10
N LEU A 171 1.92 -4.55 2.93
CA LEU A 171 3.12 -4.45 3.76
C LEU A 171 2.99 -3.22 4.67
N HIS A 172 3.31 -3.41 5.96
CA HIS A 172 3.16 -2.38 7.01
C HIS A 172 1.84 -1.59 6.88
N PRO A 173 0.70 -2.25 7.18
CA PRO A 173 -0.65 -1.79 6.85
C PRO A 173 -1.07 -0.52 7.59
N SER A 174 -1.84 0.34 6.92
CA SER A 174 -2.51 1.51 7.51
C SER A 174 -3.98 1.61 7.09
N MET A 175 -4.65 0.48 6.80
CA MET A 175 -6.08 0.48 6.42
C MET A 175 -7.01 0.93 7.57
N GLN A 176 -6.51 1.02 8.81
CA GLN A 176 -7.24 1.64 9.93
C GLN A 176 -7.66 3.09 9.67
N LEU A 177 -7.06 3.73 8.67
CA LEU A 177 -7.48 5.05 8.20
C LEU A 177 -8.95 5.08 7.75
N GLU A 178 -9.51 3.95 7.30
CA GLU A 178 -10.94 3.82 7.01
C GLU A 178 -11.80 4.31 8.18
N GLY A 179 -11.50 3.85 9.40
CA GLY A 179 -12.20 4.30 10.61
C GLY A 179 -11.70 5.63 11.14
N PHE A 180 -10.37 5.84 11.22
CA PHE A 180 -9.77 6.97 11.92
C PHE A 180 -9.80 8.29 11.13
N ALA A 181 -9.77 8.21 9.81
CA ALA A 181 -9.69 9.38 8.95
C ALA A 181 -10.91 9.57 8.04
N PHE A 182 -11.52 8.48 7.59
CA PHE A 182 -12.53 8.51 6.54
C PHE A 182 -13.96 8.26 7.06
N GLY A 183 -14.12 7.98 8.35
CA GLY A 183 -15.42 7.81 9.00
C GLY A 183 -16.14 6.51 8.66
N GLY A 184 -15.43 5.55 8.05
CA GLY A 184 -15.95 4.21 7.75
C GLY A 184 -15.71 3.21 8.89
N ASP A 185 -15.80 1.93 8.58
CA ASP A 185 -15.54 0.81 9.48
C ASP A 185 -14.47 -0.11 8.87
N THR A 186 -13.26 -0.08 9.44
CA THR A 186 -12.13 -0.88 8.98
C THR A 186 -12.42 -2.39 9.02
N ALA A 187 -13.08 -2.87 10.07
CA ALA A 187 -13.40 -4.29 10.19
C ALA A 187 -14.46 -4.71 9.14
N ALA A 188 -15.43 -3.85 8.85
CA ALA A 188 -16.41 -4.10 7.80
C ALA A 188 -15.74 -4.12 6.41
N LEU A 189 -14.83 -3.17 6.12
CA LEU A 189 -14.05 -3.18 4.89
C LEU A 189 -13.28 -4.50 4.72
N LEU A 190 -12.54 -4.94 5.75
CA LEU A 190 -11.74 -6.16 5.70
C LEU A 190 -12.59 -7.43 5.52
N LYS A 191 -13.77 -7.50 6.13
CA LYS A 191 -14.73 -8.59 5.92
C LYS A 191 -15.30 -8.62 4.51
N SER A 192 -15.34 -7.48 3.83
CA SER A 192 -15.93 -7.36 2.48
C SER A 192 -14.97 -7.72 1.35
N VAL A 193 -13.67 -7.90 1.61
CA VAL A 193 -12.71 -8.29 0.57
C VAL A 193 -13.07 -9.65 -0.05
N ARG A 194 -12.86 -9.79 -1.35
CA ARG A 194 -13.33 -10.94 -2.14
C ARG A 194 -12.23 -11.90 -2.56
N CYS A 195 -10.99 -11.55 -2.32
CA CYS A 195 -9.83 -12.36 -2.69
C CYS A 195 -8.87 -12.54 -1.50
N PRO A 196 -7.96 -13.53 -1.55
CA PRO A 196 -6.97 -13.74 -0.50
C PRO A 196 -6.01 -12.56 -0.37
N PHE A 197 -5.57 -12.28 0.86
CA PHE A 197 -4.56 -11.28 1.16
C PHE A 197 -3.38 -11.87 1.93
N LEU A 198 -2.17 -11.42 1.60
CA LEU A 198 -0.99 -11.54 2.44
C LEU A 198 -0.80 -10.22 3.19
N LEU A 199 -0.77 -10.29 4.52
CA LEU A 199 -0.58 -9.16 5.41
C LEU A 199 0.78 -9.27 6.12
N ALA A 200 1.59 -8.23 6.05
CA ALA A 200 2.93 -8.21 6.65
C ALA A 200 3.15 -6.97 7.52
N PRO A 201 2.62 -6.96 8.77
CA PRO A 201 2.85 -5.87 9.70
C PRO A 201 4.29 -5.83 10.20
N ALA A 202 4.76 -4.61 10.50
CA ALA A 202 6.01 -4.33 11.20
C ALA A 202 5.83 -4.43 12.73
N GLY A 203 6.94 -4.50 13.47
CA GLY A 203 6.91 -4.65 14.93
C GLY A 203 6.29 -3.47 15.68
N ASN A 204 6.33 -2.28 15.09
CA ASN A 204 5.69 -1.08 15.66
C ASN A 204 4.32 -0.75 15.03
N ASP A 205 3.79 -1.59 14.14
CA ASP A 205 2.41 -1.44 13.65
C ASP A 205 1.40 -1.69 14.76
N LEU A 206 0.17 -1.25 14.57
CA LEU A 206 -0.88 -1.45 15.56
C LEU A 206 -1.10 -2.96 15.82
N PRO A 207 -1.18 -3.40 17.07
CA PRO A 207 -1.40 -4.82 17.41
C PRO A 207 -2.65 -5.43 16.78
N MET A 208 -3.60 -4.59 16.37
CA MET A 208 -4.82 -4.99 15.64
C MET A 208 -4.51 -5.67 14.30
N TRP A 209 -3.32 -5.46 13.72
CA TRP A 209 -2.88 -6.05 12.45
C TRP A 209 -2.24 -7.44 12.61
N SER A 210 -1.98 -7.90 13.82
CA SER A 210 -1.52 -9.28 14.04
C SER A 210 -2.59 -10.29 13.59
N ALA A 211 -2.17 -11.53 13.36
CA ALA A 211 -3.09 -12.60 12.95
C ALA A 211 -4.25 -12.83 13.94
N CYS A 212 -4.03 -12.57 15.23
CA CYS A 212 -5.04 -12.69 16.29
C CYS A 212 -5.63 -11.32 16.71
N GLY A 213 -5.23 -10.24 16.08
CA GLY A 213 -5.76 -8.90 16.32
C GLY A 213 -7.12 -8.71 15.65
N GLU A 214 -7.83 -7.64 16.04
CA GLU A 214 -9.18 -7.33 15.56
C GLU A 214 -9.26 -7.31 14.02
N PHE A 215 -8.30 -6.66 13.37
CA PHE A 215 -8.28 -6.54 11.91
C PHE A 215 -7.81 -7.83 11.22
N GLY A 216 -6.90 -8.59 11.86
CA GLY A 216 -6.53 -9.92 11.41
C GLY A 216 -7.72 -10.87 11.42
N GLU A 217 -8.49 -10.89 12.50
CA GLU A 217 -9.72 -11.71 12.60
C GLU A 217 -10.81 -11.23 11.63
N ALA A 218 -10.94 -9.91 11.42
CA ALA A 218 -11.87 -9.38 10.43
C ALA A 218 -11.53 -9.84 9.00
N LEU A 219 -10.25 -9.84 8.64
CA LEU A 219 -9.80 -10.33 7.33
C LEU A 219 -10.00 -11.84 7.18
N LYS A 220 -9.74 -12.63 8.23
CA LYS A 220 -10.04 -14.07 8.24
C LYS A 220 -11.53 -14.39 8.09
N ALA A 221 -12.40 -13.48 8.52
CA ALA A 221 -13.85 -13.60 8.36
C ALA A 221 -14.35 -13.22 6.95
N SER A 222 -13.50 -12.77 6.05
CA SER A 222 -13.86 -12.48 4.65
C SER A 222 -14.15 -13.76 3.85
N ALA A 223 -14.71 -13.58 2.64
CA ALA A 223 -15.07 -14.71 1.76
C ALA A 223 -13.90 -15.64 1.39
N LYS A 224 -12.67 -15.13 1.46
CA LYS A 224 -11.43 -15.87 1.18
C LYS A 224 -10.46 -15.85 2.37
N GLY A 225 -10.97 -15.60 3.56
CA GLY A 225 -10.15 -15.45 4.76
C GLY A 225 -9.31 -16.67 5.11
N ALA A 226 -9.79 -17.89 4.80
CA ALA A 226 -9.03 -19.12 5.01
C ALA A 226 -7.75 -19.22 4.14
N ASP A 227 -7.70 -18.49 3.03
CA ASP A 227 -6.56 -18.41 2.12
C ASP A 227 -5.64 -17.21 2.43
N CYS A 228 -6.01 -16.35 3.39
CA CYS A 228 -5.20 -15.22 3.81
C CYS A 228 -3.97 -15.68 4.60
N VAL A 229 -2.87 -14.96 4.41
CA VAL A 229 -1.57 -15.25 5.03
C VAL A 229 -1.14 -14.07 5.88
N PHE A 230 -0.63 -14.34 7.06
CA PHE A 230 -0.08 -13.35 7.98
C PHE A 230 1.41 -13.63 8.21
N LYS A 231 2.25 -12.64 7.98
CA LYS A 231 3.70 -12.70 8.16
C LYS A 231 4.14 -11.50 9.00
N GLU A 232 4.43 -11.71 10.26
CA GLU A 232 4.85 -10.64 11.17
C GLU A 232 6.36 -10.43 11.09
N PHE A 233 6.78 -9.16 11.10
CA PHE A 233 8.19 -8.74 11.07
C PHE A 233 8.50 -7.89 12.31
N PRO A 234 8.66 -8.53 13.49
CA PRO A 234 8.75 -7.85 14.78
C PRO A 234 10.00 -6.97 14.93
N ASP A 235 11.06 -7.25 14.21
CA ASP A 235 12.31 -6.46 14.21
C ASP A 235 12.24 -5.22 13.29
N MET A 236 11.18 -5.11 12.47
CA MET A 236 11.07 -4.05 11.48
C MET A 236 10.22 -2.88 11.98
N SER A 237 10.52 -1.67 11.52
CA SER A 237 9.71 -0.47 11.73
C SER A 237 8.83 -0.18 10.52
N HIS A 238 7.65 0.42 10.74
CA HIS A 238 6.71 0.79 9.68
C HIS A 238 7.42 1.52 8.52
N GLY A 239 7.17 1.12 7.29
CA GLY A 239 7.83 1.63 6.09
C GLY A 239 9.08 0.85 5.64
N TRP A 240 9.50 -0.16 6.39
CA TRP A 240 10.74 -0.89 6.17
C TRP A 240 10.89 -1.50 4.77
N SER A 241 9.82 -2.00 4.20
CA SER A 241 9.87 -2.65 2.88
C SER A 241 10.20 -1.68 1.74
N CYS A 242 9.78 -0.41 1.86
CA CYS A 242 10.05 0.64 0.87
C CYS A 242 11.25 1.51 1.24
N ARG A 243 11.50 1.76 2.54
CA ARG A 243 12.40 2.80 3.01
C ARG A 243 13.47 2.34 3.99
N GLY A 244 13.46 1.07 4.40
CA GLY A 244 14.50 0.52 5.29
C GLY A 244 15.89 0.59 4.66
N ASP A 245 16.91 0.78 5.47
CA ASP A 245 18.30 0.77 5.02
C ASP A 245 18.76 -0.66 4.70
N LEU A 246 19.03 -0.96 3.43
CA LEU A 246 19.49 -2.28 3.01
C LEU A 246 20.97 -2.56 3.38
N ALA A 247 21.71 -1.58 3.89
CA ALA A 247 23.03 -1.82 4.50
C ALA A 247 22.89 -2.53 5.85
N ASP A 248 21.76 -2.36 6.55
CA ASP A 248 21.41 -3.16 7.72
C ASP A 248 21.03 -4.59 7.27
N GLU A 249 21.77 -5.58 7.80
CA GLU A 249 21.56 -6.99 7.43
C GLU A 249 20.18 -7.53 7.81
N LYS A 250 19.59 -7.07 8.92
CA LYS A 250 18.25 -7.50 9.34
C LYS A 250 17.20 -6.94 8.39
N VAL A 251 17.31 -5.66 8.04
CA VAL A 251 16.40 -5.01 7.08
C VAL A 251 16.50 -5.69 5.73
N ARG A 252 17.72 -5.91 5.21
CA ARG A 252 17.93 -6.57 3.92
C ARG A 252 17.31 -7.97 3.91
N ARG A 253 17.61 -8.80 4.94
CA ARG A 253 17.05 -10.15 5.10
C ARG A 253 15.52 -10.14 5.02
N ASP A 254 14.89 -9.24 5.78
CA ASP A 254 13.43 -9.22 5.90
C ASP A 254 12.75 -8.60 4.67
N VAL A 255 13.38 -7.61 4.01
CA VAL A 255 12.92 -7.11 2.71
C VAL A 255 12.98 -8.21 1.65
N GLU A 256 14.08 -8.96 1.55
CA GLU A 256 14.21 -10.10 0.64
C GLU A 256 13.16 -11.18 0.94
N ALA A 257 12.96 -11.49 2.23
CA ALA A 257 11.99 -12.50 2.66
C ALA A 257 10.56 -12.10 2.30
N VAL A 258 10.13 -10.88 2.62
CA VAL A 258 8.75 -10.44 2.33
C VAL A 258 8.50 -10.30 0.84
N MET A 259 9.48 -9.84 0.06
CA MET A 259 9.34 -9.77 -1.39
C MET A 259 9.26 -11.15 -2.03
N LYS A 260 10.01 -12.13 -1.54
CA LYS A 260 9.88 -13.53 -1.96
C LYS A 260 8.49 -14.09 -1.63
N ASP A 261 7.97 -13.81 -0.43
CA ASP A 261 6.62 -14.22 -0.03
C ASP A 261 5.55 -13.56 -0.92
N ALA A 262 5.68 -12.25 -1.21
CA ALA A 262 4.78 -11.50 -2.08
C ALA A 262 4.79 -12.06 -3.52
N ILE A 263 5.96 -12.30 -4.10
CA ILE A 263 6.10 -12.90 -5.45
C ILE A 263 5.46 -14.29 -5.47
N GLY A 264 5.73 -15.13 -4.47
CA GLY A 264 5.13 -16.46 -4.35
C GLY A 264 3.61 -16.41 -4.22
N PHE A 265 3.09 -15.42 -3.49
CA PHE A 265 1.66 -15.20 -3.34
C PHE A 265 1.01 -14.75 -4.66
N PHE A 266 1.62 -13.80 -5.36
CA PHE A 266 1.16 -13.42 -6.70
C PHE A 266 1.25 -14.59 -7.69
N ALA A 267 2.32 -15.37 -7.67
CA ALA A 267 2.45 -16.55 -8.54
C ALA A 267 1.30 -17.53 -8.32
N LYS A 268 0.89 -17.76 -7.08
CA LYS A 268 -0.20 -18.69 -6.75
C LYS A 268 -1.56 -18.24 -7.30
N TYR A 269 -1.86 -16.95 -7.34
CA TYR A 269 -3.21 -16.47 -7.67
C TYR A 269 -3.32 -15.74 -9.00
N VAL A 270 -2.25 -15.07 -9.43
CA VAL A 270 -2.24 -14.30 -10.67
C VAL A 270 -1.74 -15.15 -11.85
N LEU A 271 -0.70 -15.99 -11.65
CA LEU A 271 -0.17 -16.85 -12.72
C LEU A 271 -0.93 -18.18 -12.88
N ALA A 272 -1.70 -18.59 -11.88
CA ALA A 272 -2.41 -19.88 -11.86
C ALA A 272 -3.53 -20.00 -12.90
#